data_55d8465faa6e99bd3ebac0de4ba89526
#
_entry.id   55d8465faa6e99bd3ebac0de4ba89526
#
_cell.length_a   1.000
_cell.length_b   1.000
_cell.length_c   1.000
_cell.angle_alpha   90.00
_cell.angle_beta   90.00
_cell.angle_gamma   90.00
#
_symmetry.space_group_name_H-M   'P 1'
#
loop_
_entity.id
_entity.type
_entity.pdbx_description
1 polymer ?
#
loop_
_entity_poly.entity_id
_entity_poly.type
_entity_poly.pdbx_seq_one_letter_code
_entity_poly.pdbx_strand_id
1 'polypeptide(L)'
;MQIFLKKLTVLSLILFLSACGFQLRGDIQANFDSISITGGSPSFNKTLQRKFRQAGIPIENAAQAEKIVEIIKNNFTKTILSLTGTGAVSEYQLDYEVTYRFKNQNTPWNDLITIEANRTYTYDDADILAKDEEEKRLVSGMEDQLIKTMATQLSLSK
;
A
#
# COMPACT_ATOMS: atom_id res chain seq x y z
N MET A 1 38.32 -23.84 33.18
CA MET A 1 38.04 -24.29 31.82
C MET A 1 36.57 -24.42 31.53
N GLN A 2 35.75 -25.05 32.39
CA GLN A 2 34.28 -25.22 32.15
C GLN A 2 33.47 -23.90 32.15
N ILE A 3 33.85 -22.91 32.95
CA ILE A 3 33.16 -21.60 33.02
C ILE A 3 33.37 -20.81 31.73
N PHE A 4 34.55 -20.91 31.13
CA PHE A 4 34.87 -20.24 29.87
C PHE A 4 34.09 -20.85 28.70
N LEU A 5 33.96 -22.17 28.67
CA LEU A 5 33.18 -22.90 27.66
C LEU A 5 31.70 -22.56 27.74
N LYS A 6 31.11 -22.46 28.94
CA LYS A 6 29.71 -22.05 29.14
C LYS A 6 29.45 -20.61 28.68
N LYS A 7 30.38 -19.68 28.93
CA LYS A 7 30.26 -18.30 28.47
C LYS A 7 30.36 -18.19 26.94
N LEU A 8 31.19 -19.00 26.32
CA LEU A 8 31.34 -19.05 24.87
C LEU A 8 30.10 -19.62 24.18
N THR A 9 29.47 -20.66 24.76
CA THR A 9 28.21 -21.23 24.23
C THR A 9 27.04 -20.25 24.37
N VAL A 10 26.94 -19.53 25.49
CA VAL A 10 25.89 -18.48 25.65
C VAL A 10 26.09 -17.35 24.67
N LEU A 11 27.31 -16.88 24.45
CA LEU A 11 27.63 -15.83 23.49
C LEU A 11 27.31 -16.26 22.05
N SER A 12 27.63 -17.51 21.69
CA SER A 12 27.27 -18.09 20.37
C SER A 12 25.76 -18.17 20.19
N LEU A 13 25.01 -18.55 21.22
CA LEU A 13 23.55 -18.66 21.16
C LEU A 13 22.89 -17.29 20.94
N ILE A 14 23.42 -16.23 21.58
CA ILE A 14 22.93 -14.86 21.40
C ILE A 14 23.19 -14.34 19.97
N LEU A 15 24.33 -14.69 19.37
CA LEU A 15 24.62 -14.33 17.97
C LEU A 15 23.67 -15.02 16.98
N PHE A 16 23.25 -16.25 17.24
CA PHE A 16 22.28 -16.95 16.37
C PHE A 16 20.87 -16.38 16.46
N LEU A 17 20.44 -15.80 17.58
CA LEU A 17 19.16 -15.12 17.71
C LEU A 17 19.10 -13.80 16.94
N SER A 18 20.23 -13.13 16.70
CA SER A 18 20.32 -11.89 15.93
C SER A 18 20.24 -12.11 14.41
N ALA A 19 20.40 -13.34 13.93
CA ALA A 19 20.39 -13.70 12.52
C ALA A 19 18.98 -13.89 11.93
N CYS A 20 17.92 -13.89 12.76
CA CYS A 20 16.55 -13.77 12.26
C CYS A 20 16.32 -12.33 11.81
N GLY A 21 16.76 -12.00 10.61
CA GLY A 21 16.41 -10.76 9.92
C GLY A 21 14.90 -10.67 9.74
N PHE A 22 14.22 -10.09 10.71
CA PHE A 22 12.79 -9.75 10.60
C PHE A 22 12.68 -8.60 9.59
N GLN A 23 12.63 -8.92 8.30
CA GLN A 23 12.23 -7.94 7.29
C GLN A 23 10.76 -7.62 7.54
N LEU A 24 10.47 -6.39 7.92
CA LEU A 24 9.10 -5.88 7.93
C LEU A 24 8.49 -6.11 6.53
N ARG A 25 7.49 -6.99 6.48
CA ARG A 25 6.74 -7.31 5.26
C ARG A 25 5.85 -6.12 4.88
N GLY A 26 6.45 -5.05 4.39
CA GLY A 26 5.71 -3.81 4.17
C GLY A 26 6.29 -2.88 3.12
N ASP A 27 7.54 -3.06 2.73
CA ASP A 27 8.15 -2.17 1.77
C ASP A 27 7.78 -2.51 0.33
N ILE A 28 7.55 -1.46 -0.45
CA ILE A 28 7.44 -1.55 -1.90
C ILE A 28 8.79 -2.06 -2.41
N GLN A 29 8.77 -3.25 -3.02
CA GLN A 29 9.93 -3.75 -3.76
C GLN A 29 9.71 -3.38 -5.22
N ALA A 30 10.48 -2.43 -5.73
CA ALA A 30 10.45 -2.04 -7.12
C ALA A 30 11.75 -2.47 -7.82
N ASN A 31 11.60 -2.90 -9.05
CA ASN A 31 12.69 -3.34 -9.91
C ASN A 31 12.90 -2.31 -11.04
N PHE A 32 12.83 -1.03 -10.69
CA PHE A 32 13.06 0.11 -11.57
C PHE A 32 13.64 1.28 -10.76
N ASP A 33 14.41 2.14 -11.42
CA ASP A 33 15.24 3.15 -10.77
C ASP A 33 14.52 4.48 -10.51
N SER A 34 13.49 4.80 -11.29
CA SER A 34 12.73 6.05 -11.14
C SER A 34 11.32 5.96 -11.72
N ILE A 35 10.42 6.82 -11.25
CA ILE A 35 9.02 6.84 -11.69
C ILE A 35 8.51 8.25 -11.90
N SER A 36 7.70 8.44 -12.95
CA SER A 36 6.86 9.62 -13.15
C SER A 36 5.41 9.24 -12.90
N ILE A 37 4.69 10.06 -12.14
CA ILE A 37 3.29 9.82 -11.78
C ILE A 37 2.46 11.04 -12.15
N THR A 38 1.43 10.82 -12.96
CA THR A 38 0.47 11.85 -13.40
C THR A 38 -0.96 11.39 -13.17
N GLY A 39 -1.91 12.33 -13.18
CA GLY A 39 -3.34 12.04 -13.01
C GLY A 39 -3.74 11.69 -11.57
N GLY A 40 -4.95 11.19 -11.40
CA GLY A 40 -5.54 10.86 -10.10
C GLY A 40 -5.90 12.07 -9.23
N SER A 41 -6.49 11.83 -8.06
CA SER A 41 -6.76 12.90 -7.10
C SER A 41 -5.46 13.39 -6.43
N PRO A 42 -5.37 14.67 -6.05
CA PRO A 42 -4.17 15.22 -5.40
C PRO A 42 -3.78 14.48 -4.12
N SER A 43 -4.75 14.02 -3.32
CA SER A 43 -4.52 13.29 -2.08
C SER A 43 -3.88 11.93 -2.34
N PHE A 44 -4.45 11.14 -3.24
CA PHE A 44 -3.93 9.83 -3.62
C PHE A 44 -2.54 9.95 -4.26
N ASN A 45 -2.37 10.89 -5.18
CA ASN A 45 -1.08 11.14 -5.83
C ASN A 45 0.02 11.50 -4.82
N LYS A 46 -0.30 12.36 -3.84
CA LYS A 46 0.63 12.70 -2.76
C LYS A 46 1.03 11.47 -1.93
N THR A 47 0.06 10.62 -1.58
CA THR A 47 0.32 9.36 -0.83
C THR A 47 1.18 8.42 -1.66
N LEU A 48 0.85 8.21 -2.93
CA LEU A 48 1.56 7.36 -3.88
C LEU A 48 3.03 7.80 -4.01
N GLN A 49 3.28 9.08 -4.30
CA GLN A 49 4.63 9.63 -4.41
C GLN A 49 5.43 9.48 -3.10
N ARG A 50 4.79 9.74 -1.94
CA ARG A 50 5.44 9.57 -0.64
C ARG A 50 5.89 8.13 -0.43
N LYS A 51 5.04 7.15 -0.76
CA LYS A 51 5.35 5.72 -0.61
C LYS A 51 6.49 5.28 -1.51
N PHE A 52 6.55 5.73 -2.76
CA PHE A 52 7.68 5.42 -3.65
C PHE A 52 8.98 6.06 -3.16
N ARG A 53 8.95 7.32 -2.70
CA ARG A 53 10.14 7.95 -2.11
C ARG A 53 10.63 7.23 -0.85
N GLN A 54 9.73 6.76 0.02
CA GLN A 54 10.08 5.97 1.20
C GLN A 54 10.70 4.62 0.85
N ALA A 55 10.33 4.05 -0.30
CA ALA A 55 10.95 2.85 -0.85
C ALA A 55 12.28 3.11 -1.60
N GLY A 56 12.79 4.36 -1.58
CA GLY A 56 14.03 4.72 -2.25
C GLY A 56 13.90 5.01 -3.75
N ILE A 57 12.67 5.12 -4.28
CA ILE A 57 12.42 5.35 -5.71
C ILE A 57 12.17 6.85 -5.91
N PRO A 58 13.04 7.57 -6.62
CA PRO A 58 12.87 8.97 -6.93
C PRO A 58 11.68 9.21 -7.86
N ILE A 59 10.98 10.32 -7.62
CA ILE A 59 9.92 10.81 -8.50
C ILE A 59 10.54 11.83 -9.45
N GLU A 60 10.47 11.54 -10.72
CA GLU A 60 11.06 12.36 -11.78
C GLU A 60 9.99 12.84 -12.77
N ASN A 61 10.37 13.77 -13.66
CA ASN A 61 9.50 14.12 -14.77
C ASN A 61 9.47 12.99 -15.83
N ALA A 62 8.44 12.98 -16.67
CA ALA A 62 8.23 11.91 -17.65
C ALA A 62 9.36 11.76 -18.69
N ALA A 63 10.20 12.80 -18.88
CA ALA A 63 11.32 12.74 -19.82
C ALA A 63 12.55 12.02 -19.24
N GLN A 64 12.63 11.87 -17.92
CA GLN A 64 13.79 11.32 -17.20
C GLN A 64 13.45 9.98 -16.50
N ALA A 65 12.17 9.77 -16.17
CA ALA A 65 11.72 8.59 -15.46
C ALA A 65 11.83 7.31 -16.30
N GLU A 66 12.25 6.23 -15.67
CA GLU A 66 12.24 4.89 -16.29
C GLU A 66 10.82 4.39 -16.52
N LYS A 67 9.97 4.49 -15.48
CA LYS A 67 8.55 4.15 -15.54
C LYS A 67 7.70 5.41 -15.55
N ILE A 68 6.71 5.46 -16.45
CA ILE A 68 5.75 6.54 -16.54
C ILE A 68 4.37 5.96 -16.26
N VAL A 69 3.73 6.44 -15.19
CA VAL A 69 2.41 5.97 -14.74
C VAL A 69 1.40 7.10 -14.87
N GLU A 70 0.27 6.79 -15.43
CA GLU A 70 -0.89 7.70 -15.53
C GLU A 70 -2.09 7.09 -14.79
N ILE A 71 -2.53 7.74 -13.74
CA ILE A 71 -3.74 7.38 -12.99
C ILE A 71 -4.95 7.97 -13.72
N ILE A 72 -5.77 7.12 -14.29
CA ILE A 72 -6.98 7.52 -15.05
C ILE A 72 -8.12 7.81 -14.08
N LYS A 73 -8.28 6.94 -13.07
CA LYS A 73 -9.34 7.04 -12.08
C LYS A 73 -8.83 6.55 -10.74
N ASN A 74 -9.20 7.25 -9.70
CA ASN A 74 -9.17 6.71 -8.34
C ASN A 74 -10.48 7.13 -7.65
N ASN A 75 -11.23 6.15 -7.20
CA ASN A 75 -12.55 6.35 -6.63
C ASN A 75 -12.69 5.59 -5.32
N PHE A 76 -13.14 6.29 -4.30
CA PHE A 76 -13.52 5.70 -3.01
C PHE A 76 -15.03 5.84 -2.83
N THR A 77 -15.67 4.74 -2.45
CA THR A 77 -17.12 4.69 -2.20
C THR A 77 -17.39 4.03 -0.85
N LYS A 78 -18.30 4.63 -0.09
CA LYS A 78 -18.84 4.08 1.15
C LYS A 78 -20.32 3.82 0.95
N THR A 79 -20.76 2.59 1.18
CA THR A 79 -22.16 2.17 1.03
C THR A 79 -22.66 1.51 2.31
N ILE A 80 -23.94 1.63 2.60
CA ILE A 80 -24.57 0.89 3.68
C ILE A 80 -24.69 -0.57 3.23
N LEU A 81 -24.09 -1.48 4.01
CA LEU A 81 -24.13 -2.91 3.76
C LEU A 81 -25.33 -3.57 4.45
N SER A 82 -25.59 -3.20 5.70
CA SER A 82 -26.71 -3.77 6.47
C SER A 82 -27.32 -2.76 7.44
N LEU A 83 -28.58 -3.01 7.79
CA LEU A 83 -29.34 -2.26 8.78
C LEU A 83 -29.71 -3.17 9.97
N THR A 84 -29.88 -2.57 11.14
CA THR A 84 -30.47 -3.24 12.31
C THR A 84 -31.97 -3.49 12.10
N GLY A 85 -32.59 -4.29 12.94
CA GLY A 85 -34.04 -4.49 12.95
C GLY A 85 -34.86 -3.21 13.21
N THR A 86 -34.24 -2.15 13.71
CA THR A 86 -34.85 -0.83 13.94
C THR A 86 -34.61 0.17 12.81
N GLY A 87 -33.86 -0.24 11.74
CA GLY A 87 -33.56 0.58 10.59
C GLY A 87 -32.30 1.47 10.72
N ALA A 88 -31.58 1.39 11.84
CA ALA A 88 -30.28 2.06 11.97
C ALA A 88 -29.19 1.32 11.15
N VAL A 89 -28.13 2.03 10.75
CA VAL A 89 -27.01 1.39 10.06
C VAL A 89 -26.27 0.44 11.00
N SER A 90 -26.02 -0.78 10.54
CA SER A 90 -25.26 -1.80 11.27
C SER A 90 -23.86 -2.00 10.68
N GLU A 91 -23.74 -1.94 9.35
CA GLU A 91 -22.46 -2.16 8.67
C GLU A 91 -22.33 -1.26 7.45
N TYR A 92 -21.10 -0.82 7.21
CA TYR A 92 -20.68 -0.16 5.97
C TYR A 92 -19.73 -1.05 5.16
N GLN A 93 -19.84 -0.94 3.85
CA GLN A 93 -18.85 -1.41 2.90
C GLN A 93 -18.07 -0.23 2.36
N LEU A 94 -16.76 -0.39 2.30
CA LEU A 94 -15.80 0.53 1.70
C LEU A 94 -15.22 -0.13 0.46
N ASP A 95 -15.29 0.56 -0.66
CA ASP A 95 -14.72 0.13 -1.93
C ASP A 95 -13.78 1.21 -2.45
N TYR A 96 -12.56 0.81 -2.81
CA TYR A 96 -11.56 1.70 -3.39
C TYR A 96 -11.05 1.10 -4.70
N GLU A 97 -11.24 1.82 -5.80
CA GLU A 97 -10.84 1.42 -7.14
C GLU A 97 -9.79 2.40 -7.68
N VAL A 98 -8.74 1.84 -8.31
CA VAL A 98 -7.75 2.63 -9.04
C VAL A 98 -7.56 2.03 -10.42
N THR A 99 -7.81 2.84 -11.45
CA THR A 99 -7.53 2.50 -12.85
C THR A 99 -6.33 3.32 -13.32
N TYR A 100 -5.36 2.66 -13.88
CA TYR A 100 -4.13 3.28 -14.36
C TYR A 100 -3.58 2.57 -15.59
N ARG A 101 -2.63 3.21 -16.25
CA ARG A 101 -1.76 2.63 -17.27
C ARG A 101 -0.33 3.07 -17.03
N PHE A 102 0.59 2.35 -17.60
CA PHE A 102 2.00 2.70 -17.50
C PHE A 102 2.75 2.36 -18.78
N LYS A 103 3.96 2.86 -18.89
CA LYS A 103 4.91 2.52 -19.95
C LYS A 103 6.34 2.69 -19.45
N ASN A 104 7.29 2.05 -20.11
CA ASN A 104 8.71 2.44 -20.03
C ASN A 104 8.95 3.65 -20.94
N GLN A 105 10.06 4.34 -20.75
CA GLN A 105 10.33 5.62 -21.43
C GLN A 105 10.13 5.59 -22.95
N ASN A 106 10.54 4.53 -23.63
CA ASN A 106 10.48 4.42 -25.10
C ASN A 106 9.49 3.37 -25.59
N THR A 107 8.55 2.93 -24.76
CA THR A 107 7.55 1.94 -25.13
C THR A 107 6.15 2.56 -25.27
N PRO A 108 5.24 1.92 -26.00
CA PRO A 108 3.85 2.31 -25.97
C PRO A 108 3.22 2.12 -24.58
N TRP A 109 2.09 2.77 -24.35
CA TRP A 109 1.28 2.52 -23.16
C TRP A 109 0.76 1.08 -23.18
N ASN A 110 0.74 0.45 -22.00
CA ASN A 110 0.01 -0.80 -21.81
C ASN A 110 -1.50 -0.56 -21.77
N ASP A 111 -2.27 -1.65 -21.78
CA ASP A 111 -3.71 -1.60 -21.55
C ASP A 111 -4.04 -1.06 -20.15
N LEU A 112 -5.26 -0.53 -20.00
CA LEU A 112 -5.75 -0.07 -18.70
C LEU A 112 -5.79 -1.23 -17.70
N ILE A 113 -5.28 -0.99 -16.52
CA ILE A 113 -5.31 -1.92 -15.40
C ILE A 113 -6.17 -1.32 -14.31
N THR A 114 -7.12 -2.10 -13.81
CA THR A 114 -7.93 -1.73 -12.65
C THR A 114 -7.57 -2.64 -11.48
N ILE A 115 -7.33 -2.03 -10.33
CA ILE A 115 -7.09 -2.70 -9.06
C ILE A 115 -8.09 -2.20 -8.03
N GLU A 116 -8.52 -3.09 -7.16
CA GLU A 116 -9.57 -2.82 -6.18
C GLU A 116 -9.17 -3.31 -4.79
N ALA A 117 -9.67 -2.63 -3.79
CA ALA A 117 -9.64 -3.08 -2.41
C ALA A 117 -11.02 -2.82 -1.78
N ASN A 118 -11.49 -3.75 -0.97
CA ASN A 118 -12.74 -3.61 -0.24
C ASN A 118 -12.54 -3.94 1.23
N ARG A 119 -13.36 -3.33 2.09
CA ARG A 119 -13.44 -3.60 3.53
C ARG A 119 -14.88 -3.41 3.99
N THR A 120 -15.23 -4.15 5.01
CA THR A 120 -16.47 -3.93 5.76
C THR A 120 -16.14 -3.64 7.21
N TYR A 121 -16.96 -2.83 7.86
CA TYR A 121 -16.84 -2.61 9.29
C TYR A 121 -18.22 -2.37 9.92
N THR A 122 -18.36 -2.78 11.17
CA THR A 122 -19.57 -2.55 11.97
C THR A 122 -19.63 -1.09 12.41
N TYR A 123 -20.81 -0.51 12.35
CA TYR A 123 -21.06 0.86 12.76
C TYR A 123 -22.01 0.89 13.96
N ASP A 124 -21.74 1.81 14.90
CA ASP A 124 -22.57 2.07 16.05
C ASP A 124 -22.56 3.57 16.33
N ASP A 125 -23.74 4.18 16.38
CA ASP A 125 -23.90 5.61 16.66
C ASP A 125 -23.42 6.02 18.06
N ALA A 126 -23.34 5.08 19.01
CA ALA A 126 -22.82 5.33 20.34
C ALA A 126 -21.33 5.66 20.36
N ASP A 127 -20.57 5.20 19.34
CA ASP A 127 -19.11 5.29 19.27
C ASP A 127 -18.60 6.03 18.02
N ILE A 128 -19.30 7.05 17.55
CA ILE A 128 -19.04 7.76 16.28
C ILE A 128 -17.57 8.13 16.10
N LEU A 129 -16.90 8.71 17.10
CA LEU A 129 -15.49 9.13 17.00
C LEU A 129 -14.55 7.93 16.81
N ALA A 130 -14.79 6.82 17.50
CA ALA A 130 -14.00 5.62 17.35
C ALA A 130 -14.22 4.98 15.97
N LYS A 131 -15.46 5.02 15.46
CA LYS A 131 -15.81 4.52 14.13
C LYS A 131 -15.21 5.36 13.00
N ASP A 132 -15.16 6.67 13.13
CA ASP A 132 -14.47 7.56 12.18
C ASP A 132 -12.97 7.27 12.12
N GLU A 133 -12.33 7.04 13.26
CA GLU A 133 -10.92 6.67 13.29
C GLU A 133 -10.67 5.25 12.74
N GLU A 134 -11.59 4.32 12.96
CA GLU A 134 -11.54 2.98 12.35
C GLU A 134 -11.64 3.07 10.83
N GLU A 135 -12.59 3.83 10.29
CA GLU A 135 -12.76 4.05 8.86
C GLU A 135 -11.49 4.65 8.23
N LYS A 136 -10.92 5.71 8.82
CA LYS A 136 -9.68 6.32 8.33
C LYS A 136 -8.52 5.32 8.27
N ARG A 137 -8.39 4.44 9.29
CA ARG A 137 -7.37 3.38 9.29
C ARG A 137 -7.62 2.36 8.19
N LEU A 138 -8.88 1.96 7.98
CA LEU A 138 -9.26 1.04 6.92
C LEU A 138 -8.95 1.61 5.54
N VAL A 139 -9.35 2.86 5.27
CA VAL A 139 -9.09 3.56 4.01
C VAL A 139 -7.59 3.69 3.75
N SER A 140 -6.81 4.09 4.76
CA SER A 140 -5.34 4.15 4.65
C SER A 140 -4.73 2.78 4.34
N GLY A 141 -5.23 1.71 4.98
CA GLY A 141 -4.80 0.34 4.70
C GLY A 141 -5.16 -0.15 3.30
N MET A 142 -6.32 0.29 2.76
CA MET A 142 -6.73 0.01 1.38
C MET A 142 -5.82 0.74 0.38
N GLU A 143 -5.51 2.02 0.60
CA GLU A 143 -4.55 2.77 -0.21
C GLU A 143 -3.17 2.10 -0.22
N ASP A 144 -2.67 1.70 0.93
CA ASP A 144 -1.39 0.99 1.05
C ASP A 144 -1.38 -0.33 0.28
N GLN A 145 -2.48 -1.09 0.33
CA GLN A 145 -2.64 -2.33 -0.42
C GLN A 145 -2.62 -2.07 -1.94
N LEU A 146 -3.39 -1.09 -2.42
CA LEU A 146 -3.46 -0.74 -3.83
C LEU A 146 -2.10 -0.27 -4.36
N ILE A 147 -1.40 0.58 -3.60
CA ILE A 147 -0.06 1.07 -3.97
C ILE A 147 0.95 -0.08 -4.05
N LYS A 148 0.93 -1.03 -3.12
CA LYS A 148 1.78 -2.23 -3.16
C LYS A 148 1.48 -3.12 -4.37
N THR A 149 0.20 -3.33 -4.66
CA THR A 149 -0.24 -4.09 -5.83
C THR A 149 0.25 -3.42 -7.12
N MET A 150 0.06 -2.11 -7.25
CA MET A 150 0.57 -1.32 -8.37
C MET A 150 2.10 -1.47 -8.51
N ALA A 151 2.85 -1.27 -7.45
CA ALA A 151 4.30 -1.37 -7.47
C ALA A 151 4.79 -2.76 -7.90
N THR A 152 4.10 -3.82 -7.44
CA THR A 152 4.39 -5.19 -7.86
C THR A 152 4.14 -5.38 -9.36
N GLN A 153 3.03 -4.88 -9.89
CA GLN A 153 2.72 -4.99 -11.32
C GLN A 153 3.71 -4.21 -12.19
N LEU A 154 4.10 -3.00 -11.75
CA LEU A 154 5.12 -2.20 -12.42
C LEU A 154 6.48 -2.91 -12.44
N SER A 155 6.83 -3.64 -11.41
CA SER A 155 8.10 -4.36 -11.29
C SER A 155 8.16 -5.63 -12.14
N LEU A 156 7.01 -6.27 -12.40
CA LEU A 156 6.93 -7.47 -13.23
C LEU A 156 6.95 -7.17 -14.72
N SER A 157 6.65 -5.94 -15.11
CA SER A 157 6.63 -5.51 -16.50
C SER A 157 8.06 -5.13 -16.96
N LYS A 158 8.58 -5.91 -17.89
CA LYS A 158 9.87 -5.63 -18.57
C LYS A 158 9.70 -4.62 -19.67
#